data_6616123ad2f18456d3034298ef94c1d2
#
_entry.id   6616123ad2f18456d3034298ef94c1d2
#
_cell.length_a   1.000
_cell.length_b   1.000
_cell.length_c   1.000
_cell.angle_alpha   90.00
_cell.angle_beta   90.00
_cell.angle_gamma   90.00
#
_symmetry.space_group_name_H-M   'P 1'
#
loop_
_entity.id
_entity.type
_entity.pdbx_description
1 polymer ?
#
loop_
_entity_poly.entity_id
_entity_poly.type
_entity_poly.pdbx_seq_one_letter_code
_entity_poly.pdbx_strand_id
1 'polypeptide(L)'
;MFRVTMDSQTSSLCGEPTPHISCLYPEILALIFSHLNVRDKGRAAQVCSAWREAAYHKSVWRGVRARLHLRRANPSLFPSLVRRGIRRIQILSLRRSLRDVVLGVPNLESLNLIGCYNLSDSWLSHALVHEMPSLTDLNLSMCKQITDSSLERIAQHLQNLEILDLGGCCNITNTGLLLVAWGLRRLRSLNLRSSRHISDAGIGHLSGLNPEAADGTVALEHLGLQDCQKITDNALRQVSLGLHNVKSINLSFCASVTDFGLKFLARMCELRELNLRSCDNITDLGMAYLAEGGSRLTTLDISFCDKVGDQGLLHVSQGIFNLRNLSLNACPISDEGLSRIARTLSDLQYLNIGQCSRVTDKGLSLIADNFHQLRSIDLYGCTKITTVGLEKVMQLPCLSGLNLGLCPLWEKEDTQPVCDSVNVYK
;
A
#
# COMPACT_ATOMS: atom_id res chain seq x y z
N MET A 1 76.58 -54.99 3.13
CA MET A 1 75.80 -54.63 1.92
C MET A 1 74.92 -53.47 2.29
N PHE A 2 75.39 -52.23 2.19
CA PHE A 2 74.65 -51.02 2.58
C PHE A 2 74.01 -50.43 1.34
N ARG A 3 72.71 -50.21 1.41
CA ARG A 3 71.94 -49.50 0.38
C ARG A 3 71.64 -48.13 0.91
N VAL A 4 72.25 -47.11 0.33
CA VAL A 4 71.91 -45.69 0.55
C VAL A 4 70.73 -45.34 -0.28
N THR A 5 69.65 -44.92 0.36
CA THR A 5 68.54 -44.29 -0.29
C THR A 5 68.65 -42.78 -0.24
N MET A 6 68.71 -42.13 -1.41
CA MET A 6 68.70 -40.70 -1.53
C MET A 6 67.27 -40.15 -1.23
N ASP A 7 67.22 -39.26 -0.25
CA ASP A 7 66.01 -38.45 -0.02
C ASP A 7 65.97 -37.34 -1.08
N SER A 8 64.95 -37.39 -1.93
CA SER A 8 64.52 -36.29 -2.77
C SER A 8 63.60 -35.35 -1.99
N GLN A 9 64.16 -34.26 -1.50
CA GLN A 9 63.39 -33.12 -0.99
C GLN A 9 62.70 -32.47 -2.15
N THR A 10 61.40 -32.77 -2.27
CA THR A 10 60.43 -31.94 -3.03
C THR A 10 59.99 -30.80 -2.15
N SER A 11 60.51 -29.60 -2.41
CA SER A 11 60.01 -28.35 -1.87
C SER A 11 58.54 -28.18 -2.30
N SER A 12 57.61 -28.46 -1.38
CA SER A 12 56.21 -28.06 -1.53
C SER A 12 56.13 -26.53 -1.44
N LEU A 13 55.93 -25.90 -2.57
CA LEU A 13 55.47 -24.53 -2.65
C LEU A 13 54.11 -24.45 -1.89
N CYS A 14 54.16 -23.84 -0.72
CA CYS A 14 52.97 -23.50 0.06
C CYS A 14 52.22 -22.43 -0.75
N GLY A 15 51.30 -22.85 -1.61
CA GLY A 15 50.33 -21.96 -2.24
C GLY A 15 49.53 -21.28 -1.13
N GLU A 16 49.48 -19.95 -1.14
CA GLU A 16 48.60 -19.22 -0.25
C GLU A 16 47.21 -19.80 -0.33
N PRO A 17 46.55 -20.10 0.80
CA PRO A 17 45.19 -20.66 0.76
C PRO A 17 44.27 -19.68 0.08
N THR A 18 43.78 -20.05 -1.10
CA THR A 18 42.75 -19.26 -1.79
C THR A 18 41.58 -19.07 -0.82
N PRO A 19 41.13 -17.82 -0.61
CA PRO A 19 40.09 -17.54 0.35
C PRO A 19 38.82 -18.32 -0.01
N HIS A 20 38.48 -19.31 0.80
CA HIS A 20 37.30 -20.14 0.61
C HIS A 20 36.15 -19.64 1.48
N ILE A 21 34.92 -19.74 1.01
CA ILE A 21 33.72 -19.26 1.71
C ILE A 21 33.52 -19.88 3.11
N SER A 22 34.14 -21.05 3.38
CA SER A 22 34.14 -21.68 4.70
C SER A 22 34.98 -20.93 5.74
N CYS A 23 35.83 -19.97 5.33
CA CYS A 23 36.60 -19.10 6.22
C CYS A 23 35.74 -17.93 6.77
N LEU A 24 34.53 -17.73 6.26
CA LEU A 24 33.64 -16.67 6.73
C LEU A 24 33.03 -17.01 8.09
N TYR A 25 33.01 -16.04 8.99
CA TYR A 25 32.33 -16.15 10.26
C TYR A 25 30.82 -16.38 10.05
N PRO A 26 30.15 -17.12 10.93
CA PRO A 26 28.71 -17.41 10.83
C PRO A 26 27.83 -16.15 10.69
N GLU A 27 28.22 -15.04 11.33
CA GLU A 27 27.53 -13.76 11.28
C GLU A 27 27.59 -13.13 9.88
N ILE A 28 28.72 -13.25 9.20
CA ILE A 28 28.91 -12.76 7.82
C ILE A 28 28.08 -13.62 6.86
N LEU A 29 28.10 -14.94 7.03
CA LEU A 29 27.23 -15.84 6.26
C LEU A 29 25.77 -15.52 6.48
N ALA A 30 25.33 -15.24 7.72
CA ALA A 30 23.98 -14.84 8.03
C ALA A 30 23.61 -13.49 7.37
N LEU A 31 24.54 -12.54 7.36
CA LEU A 31 24.35 -11.25 6.66
C LEU A 31 24.15 -11.46 5.15
N ILE A 32 25.03 -12.23 4.51
CA ILE A 32 24.91 -12.57 3.07
C ILE A 32 23.57 -13.26 2.81
N PHE A 33 23.17 -14.25 3.62
CA PHE A 33 21.94 -14.98 3.45
C PHE A 33 20.70 -14.12 3.73
N SER A 34 20.81 -13.03 4.49
CA SER A 34 19.69 -12.10 4.70
C SER A 34 19.21 -11.49 3.38
N HIS A 35 20.11 -11.28 2.41
CA HIS A 35 19.81 -10.73 1.08
C HIS A 35 19.25 -11.74 0.09
N LEU A 36 19.29 -13.04 0.40
CA LEU A 36 18.73 -14.08 -0.46
C LEU A 36 17.20 -14.09 -0.39
N ASN A 37 16.56 -14.55 -1.45
CA ASN A 37 15.12 -14.87 -1.40
C ASN A 37 14.88 -16.13 -0.55
N VAL A 38 13.62 -16.38 -0.18
CA VAL A 38 13.25 -17.50 0.73
C VAL A 38 13.66 -18.87 0.18
N ARG A 39 13.58 -19.07 -1.16
CA ARG A 39 13.94 -20.32 -1.82
C ARG A 39 15.43 -20.58 -1.71
N ASP A 40 16.25 -19.55 -1.94
CA ASP A 40 17.69 -19.67 -1.90
C ASP A 40 18.24 -19.76 -0.47
N LYS A 41 17.57 -19.13 0.52
CA LYS A 41 17.83 -19.41 1.95
C LYS A 41 17.65 -20.90 2.27
N GLY A 42 16.60 -21.52 1.69
CA GLY A 42 16.35 -22.95 1.84
C GLY A 42 17.43 -23.81 1.17
N ARG A 43 17.94 -23.40 0.01
CA ARG A 43 19.04 -24.09 -0.68
C ARG A 43 20.36 -23.96 0.08
N ALA A 44 20.68 -22.76 0.56
CA ALA A 44 21.87 -22.52 1.38
C ALA A 44 21.88 -23.41 2.63
N ALA A 45 20.73 -23.60 3.28
CA ALA A 45 20.62 -24.50 4.44
C ALA A 45 20.87 -25.99 4.14
N GLN A 46 20.95 -26.38 2.88
CA GLN A 46 21.20 -27.77 2.45
C GLN A 46 22.68 -28.05 2.12
N VAL A 47 23.53 -27.02 2.04
CA VAL A 47 24.92 -27.13 1.63
C VAL A 47 25.78 -27.85 2.66
N CYS A 48 25.79 -27.37 3.92
CA CYS A 48 26.52 -28.00 5.03
C CYS A 48 25.92 -27.57 6.38
N SER A 49 26.44 -28.14 7.50
CA SER A 49 25.94 -27.80 8.86
C SER A 49 26.14 -26.33 9.20
N ALA A 50 27.31 -25.75 8.95
CA ALA A 50 27.60 -24.34 9.24
C ALA A 50 26.67 -23.40 8.44
N TRP A 51 26.45 -23.65 7.17
CA TRP A 51 25.50 -22.90 6.35
C TRP A 51 24.07 -23.04 6.82
N ARG A 52 23.68 -24.24 7.28
CA ARG A 52 22.36 -24.47 7.87
C ARG A 52 22.13 -23.67 9.13
N GLU A 53 23.14 -23.61 10.01
CA GLU A 53 23.07 -22.80 11.24
C GLU A 53 22.99 -21.32 10.92
N ALA A 54 23.85 -20.82 10.04
CA ALA A 54 23.79 -19.43 9.56
C ALA A 54 22.45 -19.12 8.89
N ALA A 55 21.94 -20.01 8.01
CA ALA A 55 20.66 -19.82 7.33
C ALA A 55 19.46 -19.87 8.27
N TYR A 56 19.56 -20.49 9.45
CA TYR A 56 18.51 -20.54 10.46
C TYR A 56 18.61 -19.42 11.49
N HIS A 57 19.65 -18.60 11.43
CA HIS A 57 19.77 -17.47 12.33
C HIS A 57 18.61 -16.47 12.13
N LYS A 58 18.08 -15.92 13.22
CA LYS A 58 16.89 -15.04 13.22
C LYS A 58 17.06 -13.80 12.33
N SER A 59 18.27 -13.23 12.23
CA SER A 59 18.56 -12.07 11.39
C SER A 59 18.29 -12.33 9.91
N VAL A 60 18.53 -13.56 9.43
CA VAL A 60 18.29 -13.97 8.03
C VAL A 60 16.82 -13.89 7.63
N TRP A 61 15.92 -14.11 8.59
CA TRP A 61 14.46 -14.14 8.36
C TRP A 61 13.74 -12.88 8.81
N ARG A 62 14.47 -11.85 9.22
CA ARG A 62 13.90 -10.59 9.65
C ARG A 62 13.03 -9.99 8.53
N GLY A 63 11.78 -9.64 8.84
CA GLY A 63 10.83 -9.08 7.88
C GLY A 63 10.18 -10.09 6.93
N VAL A 64 10.61 -11.36 6.92
CA VAL A 64 10.02 -12.40 6.07
C VAL A 64 8.60 -12.73 6.54
N ARG A 65 7.66 -12.74 5.59
CA ARG A 65 6.27 -13.18 5.80
C ARG A 65 6.13 -14.65 5.38
N ALA A 66 5.79 -15.54 6.33
CA ALA A 66 5.51 -16.92 6.01
C ALA A 66 4.11 -17.06 5.37
N ARG A 67 4.02 -17.69 4.19
CA ARG A 67 2.77 -18.01 3.51
C ARG A 67 2.40 -19.46 3.76
N LEU A 68 1.27 -19.71 4.41
CA LEU A 68 0.90 -21.01 4.92
C LEU A 68 -0.40 -21.54 4.30
N HIS A 69 -0.38 -22.82 3.94
CA HIS A 69 -1.58 -23.61 3.63
C HIS A 69 -1.83 -24.59 4.80
N LEU A 70 -2.78 -24.27 5.66
CA LEU A 70 -3.08 -25.10 6.82
C LEU A 70 -4.11 -26.19 6.50
N ARG A 71 -3.73 -27.11 5.61
CA ARG A 71 -4.58 -28.23 5.15
C ARG A 71 -4.38 -29.48 5.98
N ARG A 72 -3.14 -29.79 6.40
CA ARG A 72 -2.74 -30.97 7.16
C ARG A 72 -1.95 -30.58 8.40
N ALA A 73 -1.95 -31.47 9.40
CA ALA A 73 -1.10 -31.30 10.57
C ALA A 73 0.37 -31.38 10.20
N ASN A 74 1.16 -30.42 10.66
CA ASN A 74 2.61 -30.48 10.62
C ASN A 74 3.15 -30.02 11.97
N PRO A 75 3.47 -30.95 12.88
CA PRO A 75 3.91 -30.62 14.25
C PRO A 75 5.19 -29.76 14.28
N SER A 76 6.05 -29.91 13.26
CA SER A 76 7.33 -29.18 13.20
C SER A 76 7.19 -27.77 12.61
N LEU A 77 6.02 -27.40 12.06
CA LEU A 77 5.83 -26.12 11.34
C LEU A 77 6.06 -24.91 12.27
N PHE A 78 5.27 -24.81 13.34
CA PHE A 78 5.34 -23.65 14.24
C PHE A 78 6.67 -23.56 15.01
N PRO A 79 7.22 -24.66 15.59
CA PRO A 79 8.56 -24.64 16.16
C PRO A 79 9.63 -24.15 15.17
N SER A 80 9.52 -24.55 13.90
CA SER A 80 10.43 -24.11 12.85
C SER A 80 10.32 -22.62 12.55
N LEU A 81 9.11 -22.04 12.53
CA LEU A 81 8.88 -20.60 12.36
C LEU A 81 9.45 -19.80 13.54
N VAL A 82 9.17 -20.24 14.76
CA VAL A 82 9.66 -19.61 16.00
C VAL A 82 11.19 -19.64 16.07
N ARG A 83 11.83 -20.77 15.74
CA ARG A 83 13.29 -20.89 15.69
C ARG A 83 13.93 -19.88 14.73
N ARG A 84 13.30 -19.65 13.58
CA ARG A 84 13.75 -18.64 12.60
C ARG A 84 13.37 -17.20 12.96
N GLY A 85 12.62 -16.98 14.03
CA GLY A 85 12.15 -15.66 14.42
C GLY A 85 11.13 -15.05 13.46
N ILE A 86 10.37 -15.87 12.74
CA ILE A 86 9.30 -15.43 11.85
C ILE A 86 8.11 -14.99 12.70
N ARG A 87 7.68 -13.74 12.52
CA ARG A 87 6.59 -13.11 13.28
C ARG A 87 5.45 -12.60 12.39
N ARG A 88 5.59 -12.74 11.06
CA ARG A 88 4.61 -12.32 10.08
C ARG A 88 4.09 -13.51 9.31
N ILE A 89 2.78 -13.76 9.40
CA ILE A 89 2.15 -14.94 8.80
C ILE A 89 1.00 -14.50 7.91
N GLN A 90 0.95 -15.09 6.70
CA GLN A 90 -0.20 -15.04 5.81
C GLN A 90 -0.76 -16.44 5.64
N ILE A 91 -2.06 -16.61 5.90
CA ILE A 91 -2.74 -17.88 5.72
C ILE A 91 -3.48 -17.84 4.39
N LEU A 92 -3.07 -18.70 3.46
CA LEU A 92 -3.67 -18.80 2.11
C LEU A 92 -4.84 -19.79 2.07
N SER A 93 -4.90 -20.72 3.01
CA SER A 93 -5.99 -21.68 3.12
C SER A 93 -6.11 -22.15 4.57
N LEU A 94 -7.24 -21.82 5.21
CA LEU A 94 -7.53 -22.17 6.59
C LEU A 94 -8.53 -23.31 6.61
N ARG A 95 -8.06 -24.55 6.88
CA ARG A 95 -8.89 -25.74 7.11
C ARG A 95 -8.72 -26.33 8.51
N ARG A 96 -7.94 -25.66 9.37
CA ARG A 96 -7.62 -26.05 10.73
C ARG A 96 -7.83 -24.86 11.66
N SER A 97 -7.82 -25.15 12.96
CA SER A 97 -8.02 -24.13 13.99
C SER A 97 -7.02 -22.97 13.85
N LEU A 98 -7.52 -21.76 13.84
CA LEU A 98 -6.72 -20.53 13.92
C LEU A 98 -5.97 -20.47 15.26
N ARG A 99 -6.53 -21.09 16.30
CA ARG A 99 -5.91 -21.20 17.63
C ARG A 99 -4.51 -21.84 17.56
N ASP A 100 -4.31 -22.84 16.69
CA ASP A 100 -3.00 -23.50 16.53
C ASP A 100 -1.93 -22.51 16.04
N VAL A 101 -2.31 -21.53 15.20
CA VAL A 101 -1.41 -20.49 14.70
C VAL A 101 -1.03 -19.52 15.80
N VAL A 102 -2.04 -19.03 16.52
CA VAL A 102 -1.88 -18.04 17.59
C VAL A 102 -1.03 -18.62 18.74
N LEU A 103 -1.33 -19.83 19.18
CA LEU A 103 -0.55 -20.50 20.23
C LEU A 103 0.83 -20.95 19.75
N GLY A 104 0.93 -21.34 18.48
CA GLY A 104 2.18 -21.81 17.89
C GLY A 104 3.23 -20.73 17.65
N VAL A 105 2.83 -19.46 17.55
CA VAL A 105 3.74 -18.32 17.34
C VAL A 105 3.40 -17.19 18.31
N PRO A 106 3.85 -17.26 19.56
CA PRO A 106 3.44 -16.37 20.65
C PRO A 106 3.83 -14.89 20.43
N ASN A 107 4.89 -14.62 19.65
CA ASN A 107 5.37 -13.27 19.33
C ASN A 107 4.94 -12.82 17.91
N LEU A 108 3.73 -13.17 17.50
CA LEU A 108 3.18 -12.81 16.20
C LEU A 108 2.97 -11.29 16.11
N GLU A 109 3.54 -10.65 15.07
CA GLU A 109 3.44 -9.22 14.82
C GLU A 109 2.38 -8.90 13.73
N SER A 110 2.27 -9.76 12.73
CA SER A 110 1.33 -9.57 11.62
C SER A 110 0.64 -10.89 11.26
N LEU A 111 -0.69 -10.85 11.21
CA LEU A 111 -1.54 -11.96 10.81
C LEU A 111 -2.43 -11.54 9.63
N ASN A 112 -2.18 -12.15 8.48
CA ASN A 112 -2.96 -11.90 7.27
C ASN A 112 -3.84 -13.13 6.95
N LEU A 113 -5.15 -12.92 7.01
CA LEU A 113 -6.20 -13.92 6.77
C LEU A 113 -7.04 -13.58 5.53
N ILE A 114 -6.52 -12.73 4.64
CA ILE A 114 -7.25 -12.27 3.45
C ILE A 114 -7.88 -13.44 2.69
N GLY A 115 -9.18 -13.33 2.42
CA GLY A 115 -9.91 -14.34 1.65
C GLY A 115 -10.13 -15.68 2.37
N CYS A 116 -9.93 -15.74 3.69
CA CYS A 116 -10.31 -16.91 4.48
C CYS A 116 -11.84 -16.95 4.66
N TYR A 117 -12.57 -17.32 3.60
CA TYR A 117 -14.04 -17.28 3.53
C TYR A 117 -14.74 -18.14 4.59
N ASN A 118 -14.05 -19.11 5.16
CA ASN A 118 -14.59 -20.01 6.21
C ASN A 118 -14.34 -19.45 7.62
N LEU A 119 -13.64 -18.32 7.73
CA LEU A 119 -13.37 -17.70 9.03
C LEU A 119 -14.64 -17.07 9.56
N SER A 120 -15.16 -17.59 10.66
CA SER A 120 -16.35 -17.11 11.37
C SER A 120 -16.00 -16.53 12.74
N ASP A 121 -16.96 -15.86 13.38
CA ASP A 121 -16.81 -15.31 14.71
C ASP A 121 -16.38 -16.36 15.74
N SER A 122 -16.93 -17.59 15.64
CA SER A 122 -16.57 -18.68 16.54
C SER A 122 -15.08 -19.07 16.42
N TRP A 123 -14.51 -19.05 15.23
CA TRP A 123 -13.09 -19.36 15.03
C TRP A 123 -12.18 -18.29 15.64
N LEU A 124 -12.54 -17.02 15.47
CA LEU A 124 -11.81 -15.91 16.09
C LEU A 124 -11.94 -15.93 17.61
N SER A 125 -13.14 -16.18 18.16
CA SER A 125 -13.37 -16.29 19.59
C SER A 125 -12.56 -17.42 20.24
N HIS A 126 -12.43 -18.57 19.57
CA HIS A 126 -11.61 -19.68 20.06
C HIS A 126 -10.10 -19.42 19.92
N ALA A 127 -9.69 -18.60 18.99
CA ALA A 127 -8.27 -18.26 18.78
C ALA A 127 -7.81 -17.13 19.70
N LEU A 128 -8.63 -16.08 19.88
CA LEU A 128 -8.33 -14.90 20.69
C LEU A 128 -8.85 -15.11 22.12
N VAL A 129 -8.18 -15.98 22.88
CA VAL A 129 -8.51 -16.27 24.29
C VAL A 129 -7.61 -15.46 25.24
N HIS A 130 -6.41 -15.09 24.78
CA HIS A 130 -5.42 -14.35 25.55
C HIS A 130 -5.02 -13.08 24.80
N GLU A 131 -4.53 -12.12 25.54
CA GLU A 131 -3.94 -10.91 24.97
C GLU A 131 -2.74 -11.26 24.10
N MET A 132 -2.65 -10.57 22.95
CA MET A 132 -1.52 -10.69 22.01
C MET A 132 -0.83 -9.34 21.86
N PRO A 133 -0.01 -8.93 22.83
CA PRO A 133 0.56 -7.59 22.87
C PRO A 133 1.53 -7.29 21.71
N SER A 134 2.07 -8.32 21.05
CA SER A 134 2.97 -8.19 19.91
C SER A 134 2.24 -8.01 18.58
N LEU A 135 0.94 -8.33 18.49
CA LEU A 135 0.19 -8.25 17.24
C LEU A 135 -0.23 -6.81 16.96
N THR A 136 0.36 -6.24 15.90
CA THR A 136 0.14 -4.85 15.48
C THR A 136 -0.58 -4.74 14.13
N ASP A 137 -0.59 -5.81 13.33
CA ASP A 137 -1.15 -5.82 11.97
C ASP A 137 -2.05 -7.04 11.78
N LEU A 138 -3.36 -6.79 11.58
CA LEU A 138 -4.37 -7.81 11.32
C LEU A 138 -5.13 -7.51 10.04
N ASN A 139 -5.04 -8.42 9.07
CA ASN A 139 -5.82 -8.33 7.83
C ASN A 139 -6.88 -9.44 7.78
N LEU A 140 -8.13 -9.02 7.78
CA LEU A 140 -9.34 -9.86 7.67
C LEU A 140 -10.10 -9.60 6.38
N SER A 141 -9.51 -8.87 5.43
CA SER A 141 -10.23 -8.50 4.20
C SER A 141 -10.79 -9.71 3.48
N MET A 142 -12.00 -9.53 2.93
CA MET A 142 -12.78 -10.58 2.25
C MET A 142 -13.21 -11.76 3.15
N CYS A 143 -13.10 -11.64 4.49
CA CYS A 143 -13.65 -12.63 5.42
C CYS A 143 -15.14 -12.37 5.66
N LYS A 144 -15.99 -12.92 4.81
CA LYS A 144 -17.43 -12.58 4.71
C LYS A 144 -18.28 -13.05 5.91
N GLN A 145 -17.80 -13.97 6.75
CA GLN A 145 -18.56 -14.54 7.86
C GLN A 145 -18.30 -13.87 9.21
N ILE A 146 -17.37 -12.91 9.25
CA ILE A 146 -17.10 -12.15 10.47
C ILE A 146 -18.14 -11.04 10.64
N THR A 147 -18.52 -10.77 11.88
CA THR A 147 -19.48 -9.73 12.29
C THR A 147 -18.88 -8.85 13.38
N ASP A 148 -19.69 -7.96 13.95
CA ASP A 148 -19.30 -7.11 15.09
C ASP A 148 -18.85 -7.92 16.31
N SER A 149 -19.33 -9.17 16.47
CA SER A 149 -18.85 -10.09 17.53
C SER A 149 -17.37 -10.43 17.40
N SER A 150 -16.85 -10.50 16.17
CA SER A 150 -15.39 -10.62 15.94
C SER A 150 -14.65 -9.38 16.39
N LEU A 151 -15.20 -8.18 16.10
CA LEU A 151 -14.58 -6.90 16.50
C LEU A 151 -14.58 -6.72 18.00
N GLU A 152 -15.60 -7.20 18.72
CA GLU A 152 -15.60 -7.23 20.18
C GLU A 152 -14.40 -8.02 20.72
N ARG A 153 -14.15 -9.22 20.21
CA ARG A 153 -13.00 -10.04 20.59
C ARG A 153 -11.67 -9.40 20.24
N ILE A 154 -11.57 -8.81 19.06
CA ILE A 154 -10.38 -8.07 18.62
C ILE A 154 -10.11 -6.90 19.57
N ALA A 155 -11.12 -6.10 19.88
CA ALA A 155 -11.02 -4.95 20.77
C ALA A 155 -10.59 -5.34 22.19
N GLN A 156 -11.06 -6.49 22.70
CA GLN A 156 -10.70 -7.02 24.02
C GLN A 156 -9.25 -7.52 24.11
N HIS A 157 -8.75 -8.21 23.08
CA HIS A 157 -7.49 -8.97 23.16
C HIS A 157 -6.34 -8.38 22.35
N LEU A 158 -6.58 -7.45 21.41
CA LEU A 158 -5.57 -6.91 20.50
C LEU A 158 -5.39 -5.39 20.65
N GLN A 159 -5.30 -4.90 21.86
CA GLN A 159 -5.27 -3.46 22.19
C GLN A 159 -4.07 -2.69 21.59
N ASN A 160 -3.02 -3.39 21.18
CA ASN A 160 -1.84 -2.81 20.55
C ASN A 160 -1.91 -2.78 19.01
N LEU A 161 -3.08 -3.11 18.43
CA LEU A 161 -3.25 -3.14 16.99
C LEU A 161 -3.09 -1.73 16.40
N GLU A 162 -2.25 -1.62 15.38
CA GLU A 162 -1.98 -0.39 14.64
C GLU A 162 -2.62 -0.41 13.24
N ILE A 163 -2.75 -1.59 12.64
CA ILE A 163 -3.30 -1.78 11.29
C ILE A 163 -4.40 -2.82 11.33
N LEU A 164 -5.61 -2.43 10.91
CA LEU A 164 -6.77 -3.33 10.77
C LEU A 164 -7.37 -3.20 9.37
N ASP A 165 -7.37 -4.29 8.62
CA ASP A 165 -8.01 -4.35 7.30
C ASP A 165 -9.26 -5.24 7.36
N LEU A 166 -10.42 -4.60 7.17
CA LEU A 166 -11.76 -5.20 7.15
C LEU A 166 -12.41 -5.10 5.75
N GLY A 167 -11.63 -4.76 4.72
CA GLY A 167 -12.14 -4.55 3.36
C GLY A 167 -12.92 -5.75 2.85
N GLY A 168 -14.17 -5.53 2.42
CA GLY A 168 -15.05 -6.60 1.94
C GLY A 168 -15.68 -7.49 3.03
N CYS A 169 -15.56 -7.11 4.31
CA CYS A 169 -16.26 -7.74 5.42
C CYS A 169 -17.67 -7.16 5.52
N CYS A 170 -18.60 -7.71 4.73
CA CYS A 170 -19.92 -7.12 4.50
C CYS A 170 -20.91 -7.15 5.68
N ASN A 171 -20.58 -7.84 6.78
CA ASN A 171 -21.45 -7.96 7.95
C ASN A 171 -20.98 -7.10 9.14
N ILE A 172 -19.97 -6.26 8.96
CA ILE A 172 -19.56 -5.27 9.95
C ILE A 172 -20.49 -4.07 9.85
N THR A 173 -20.93 -3.56 11.02
CA THR A 173 -21.86 -2.43 11.15
C THR A 173 -21.25 -1.26 11.93
N ASN A 174 -22.02 -0.19 12.11
CA ASN A 174 -21.62 0.96 12.91
C ASN A 174 -21.28 0.59 14.38
N THR A 175 -21.98 -0.42 14.93
CA THR A 175 -21.68 -0.94 16.28
C THR A 175 -20.27 -1.54 16.34
N GLY A 176 -19.84 -2.24 15.29
CA GLY A 176 -18.47 -2.72 15.20
C GLY A 176 -17.43 -1.59 15.26
N LEU A 177 -17.72 -0.43 14.65
CA LEU A 177 -16.82 0.73 14.71
C LEU A 177 -16.80 1.39 16.09
N LEU A 178 -17.89 1.33 16.86
CA LEU A 178 -17.90 1.74 18.26
C LEU A 178 -16.94 0.87 19.09
N LEU A 179 -16.97 -0.45 18.89
CA LEU A 179 -16.06 -1.38 19.56
C LEU A 179 -14.60 -1.13 19.18
N VAL A 180 -14.33 -0.84 17.91
CA VAL A 180 -12.99 -0.43 17.42
C VAL A 180 -12.53 0.85 18.15
N ALA A 181 -13.38 1.87 18.23
CA ALA A 181 -13.06 3.14 18.89
C ALA A 181 -12.70 2.93 20.38
N TRP A 182 -13.41 2.08 21.08
CA TRP A 182 -13.15 1.81 22.49
C TRP A 182 -11.89 0.99 22.76
N GLY A 183 -11.69 -0.09 21.99
CA GLY A 183 -10.66 -1.09 22.29
C GLY A 183 -9.34 -0.85 21.58
N LEU A 184 -9.32 -0.21 20.40
CA LEU A 184 -8.14 -0.13 19.56
C LEU A 184 -7.54 1.30 19.52
N ARG A 185 -7.20 1.84 20.67
CA ARG A 185 -6.71 3.24 20.81
C ARG A 185 -5.38 3.52 20.10
N ARG A 186 -4.61 2.49 19.73
CA ARG A 186 -3.36 2.62 18.97
C ARG A 186 -3.54 2.48 17.47
N LEU A 187 -4.78 2.31 17.01
CA LEU A 187 -5.07 2.09 15.59
C LEU A 187 -4.70 3.32 14.76
N ARG A 188 -3.84 3.13 13.77
CA ARG A 188 -3.37 4.15 12.84
C ARG A 188 -3.93 3.97 11.43
N SER A 189 -4.21 2.73 11.05
CA SER A 189 -4.73 2.41 9.72
C SER A 189 -5.95 1.52 9.81
N LEU A 190 -7.07 1.99 9.25
CA LEU A 190 -8.31 1.25 9.16
C LEU A 190 -8.82 1.23 7.73
N ASN A 191 -8.99 0.02 7.18
CA ASN A 191 -9.60 -0.17 5.87
C ASN A 191 -10.99 -0.79 6.00
N LEU A 192 -12.00 -0.08 5.51
CA LEU A 192 -13.41 -0.46 5.52
C LEU A 192 -13.98 -0.59 4.09
N ARG A 193 -13.12 -0.80 3.09
CA ARG A 193 -13.53 -0.92 1.70
C ARG A 193 -14.74 -1.84 1.53
N SER A 194 -15.73 -1.40 0.72
CA SER A 194 -16.95 -2.15 0.39
C SER A 194 -17.80 -2.59 1.60
N SER A 195 -17.78 -1.81 2.69
CA SER A 195 -18.56 -2.06 3.90
C SER A 195 -19.95 -1.41 3.78
N ARG A 196 -20.95 -2.18 3.32
CA ARG A 196 -22.31 -1.66 2.98
C ARG A 196 -23.11 -1.17 4.18
N HIS A 197 -22.82 -1.62 5.38
CA HIS A 197 -23.55 -1.29 6.60
C HIS A 197 -22.90 -0.15 7.39
N ILE A 198 -21.72 0.29 6.99
CA ILE A 198 -21.05 1.46 7.56
C ILE A 198 -21.67 2.72 6.96
N SER A 199 -22.00 3.66 7.83
CA SER A 199 -22.55 4.97 7.50
C SER A 199 -21.87 6.07 8.31
N ASP A 200 -22.33 7.31 8.17
CA ASP A 200 -21.85 8.46 8.93
C ASP A 200 -21.87 8.22 10.45
N ALA A 201 -22.87 7.47 10.96
CA ALA A 201 -22.95 7.15 12.39
C ALA A 201 -21.71 6.36 12.87
N GLY A 202 -21.22 5.39 12.07
CA GLY A 202 -20.01 4.65 12.38
C GLY A 202 -18.75 5.53 12.39
N ILE A 203 -18.65 6.48 11.46
CA ILE A 203 -17.57 7.46 11.43
C ILE A 203 -17.66 8.38 12.65
N GLY A 204 -18.88 8.74 13.08
CA GLY A 204 -19.11 9.49 14.30
C GLY A 204 -18.59 8.79 15.55
N HIS A 205 -18.67 7.45 15.63
CA HIS A 205 -18.07 6.68 16.72
C HIS A 205 -16.53 6.74 16.66
N LEU A 206 -15.92 6.56 15.50
CA LEU A 206 -14.46 6.63 15.34
C LEU A 206 -13.89 8.02 15.67
N SER A 207 -14.64 9.07 15.36
CA SER A 207 -14.23 10.46 15.58
C SER A 207 -14.47 10.96 17.02
N GLY A 208 -15.07 10.13 17.88
CA GLY A 208 -15.38 10.49 19.27
C GLY A 208 -16.47 11.57 19.41
N LEU A 209 -17.21 11.86 18.33
CA LEU A 209 -18.26 12.91 18.34
C LEU A 209 -19.61 12.40 18.83
N ASN A 210 -19.80 11.09 18.89
CA ASN A 210 -20.99 10.48 19.49
C ASN A 210 -20.80 10.33 21.00
N PRO A 211 -21.82 10.65 21.83
CA PRO A 211 -21.70 10.55 23.29
C PRO A 211 -21.28 9.15 23.78
N GLU A 212 -21.70 8.12 23.07
CA GLU A 212 -21.35 6.72 23.37
C GLU A 212 -19.85 6.40 23.14
N ALA A 213 -19.17 7.19 22.33
CA ALA A 213 -17.76 7.00 21.95
C ALA A 213 -16.83 8.09 22.50
N ALA A 214 -17.30 9.00 23.35
CA ALA A 214 -16.57 10.19 23.76
C ALA A 214 -15.20 9.89 24.41
N ASP A 215 -15.05 8.71 25.05
CA ASP A 215 -13.78 8.26 25.65
C ASP A 215 -12.88 7.47 24.68
N GLY A 216 -13.36 7.18 23.47
CA GLY A 216 -12.72 6.33 22.48
C GLY A 216 -12.19 7.10 21.26
N THR A 217 -11.23 8.01 21.44
CA THR A 217 -10.58 8.65 20.29
C THR A 217 -9.50 7.76 19.71
N VAL A 218 -9.55 7.55 18.40
CA VAL A 218 -8.58 6.75 17.64
C VAL A 218 -7.60 7.69 16.92
N ALA A 219 -6.30 7.41 17.03
CA ALA A 219 -5.26 8.22 16.39
C ALA A 219 -5.02 7.79 14.93
N LEU A 220 -6.08 7.72 14.11
CA LEU A 220 -6.00 7.28 12.73
C LEU A 220 -5.15 8.21 11.87
N GLU A 221 -4.28 7.61 11.08
CA GLU A 221 -3.47 8.25 10.04
C GLU A 221 -3.97 7.89 8.62
N HIS A 222 -4.49 6.69 8.44
CA HIS A 222 -4.98 6.19 7.15
C HIS A 222 -6.40 5.62 7.29
N LEU A 223 -7.32 6.15 6.49
CA LEU A 223 -8.73 5.74 6.48
C LEU A 223 -9.17 5.35 5.07
N GLY A 224 -9.45 4.06 4.87
CA GLY A 224 -9.99 3.51 3.63
C GLY A 224 -11.50 3.34 3.69
N LEU A 225 -12.24 4.13 2.93
CA LEU A 225 -13.71 4.10 2.79
C LEU A 225 -14.16 3.80 1.36
N GLN A 226 -13.27 3.23 0.54
CA GLN A 226 -13.56 2.92 -0.85
C GLN A 226 -14.85 2.09 -1.00
N ASP A 227 -15.74 2.49 -1.90
CA ASP A 227 -17.02 1.80 -2.17
C ASP A 227 -17.92 1.68 -0.93
N CYS A 228 -17.90 2.67 -0.03
CA CYS A 228 -18.81 2.75 1.11
C CYS A 228 -20.00 3.66 0.76
N GLN A 229 -21.08 3.07 0.24
CA GLN A 229 -22.20 3.79 -0.39
C GLN A 229 -23.06 4.63 0.56
N LYS A 230 -22.96 4.42 1.89
CA LYS A 230 -23.70 5.16 2.91
C LYS A 230 -22.88 6.25 3.59
N ILE A 231 -21.66 6.49 3.11
CA ILE A 231 -20.82 7.59 3.57
C ILE A 231 -21.19 8.85 2.78
N THR A 232 -21.52 9.92 3.51
CA THR A 232 -21.91 11.21 2.95
C THR A 232 -20.97 12.32 3.40
N ASP A 233 -21.24 13.56 3.02
CA ASP A 233 -20.51 14.76 3.45
C ASP A 233 -20.50 14.92 4.98
N ASN A 234 -21.52 14.40 5.68
CA ASN A 234 -21.56 14.45 7.13
C ASN A 234 -20.47 13.57 7.76
N ALA A 235 -20.16 12.40 7.19
CA ALA A 235 -19.01 11.61 7.63
C ALA A 235 -17.71 12.41 7.47
N LEU A 236 -17.50 13.11 6.34
CA LEU A 236 -16.31 13.92 6.12
C LEU A 236 -16.18 15.10 7.10
N ARG A 237 -17.33 15.70 7.43
CA ARG A 237 -17.40 16.69 8.51
C ARG A 237 -16.95 16.08 9.84
N GLN A 238 -17.42 14.89 10.21
CA GLN A 238 -17.05 14.21 11.44
C GLN A 238 -15.56 13.83 11.45
N VAL A 239 -15.01 13.32 10.34
CA VAL A 239 -13.57 13.07 10.18
C VAL A 239 -12.77 14.33 10.45
N SER A 240 -13.16 15.47 9.84
CA SER A 240 -12.43 16.74 10.01
C SER A 240 -12.48 17.29 11.44
N LEU A 241 -13.52 16.98 12.20
CA LEU A 241 -13.71 17.47 13.57
C LEU A 241 -13.05 16.57 14.63
N GLY A 242 -12.92 15.25 14.38
CA GLY A 242 -12.46 14.32 15.40
C GLY A 242 -11.17 13.56 15.05
N LEU A 243 -10.83 13.39 13.78
CA LEU A 243 -9.68 12.60 13.35
C LEU A 243 -8.55 13.49 12.80
N HIS A 244 -7.97 14.31 13.66
CA HIS A 244 -7.01 15.36 13.25
C HIS A 244 -5.68 14.83 12.69
N ASN A 245 -5.31 13.56 12.99
CA ASN A 245 -4.04 12.94 12.56
C ASN A 245 -4.12 12.28 11.19
N VAL A 246 -5.28 12.31 10.53
CA VAL A 246 -5.47 11.60 9.25
C VAL A 246 -4.65 12.27 8.16
N LYS A 247 -3.77 11.46 7.55
CA LYS A 247 -2.86 11.82 6.46
C LYS A 247 -3.35 11.32 5.11
N SER A 248 -4.10 10.22 5.09
CA SER A 248 -4.57 9.58 3.85
C SER A 248 -6.03 9.16 3.98
N ILE A 249 -6.86 9.57 3.02
CA ILE A 249 -8.27 9.18 2.91
C ILE A 249 -8.53 8.64 1.51
N ASN A 250 -9.12 7.44 1.45
CA ASN A 250 -9.61 6.87 0.19
C ASN A 250 -11.14 6.82 0.19
N LEU A 251 -11.76 7.63 -0.67
CA LEU A 251 -13.20 7.74 -0.89
C LEU A 251 -13.62 7.25 -2.28
N SER A 252 -12.73 6.53 -3.00
CA SER A 252 -13.04 6.10 -4.35
C SER A 252 -14.35 5.32 -4.41
N PHE A 253 -15.16 5.56 -5.44
CA PHE A 253 -16.49 4.97 -5.64
C PHE A 253 -17.53 5.32 -4.56
N CYS A 254 -17.34 6.42 -3.81
CA CYS A 254 -18.34 6.90 -2.84
C CYS A 254 -19.31 7.89 -3.52
N ALA A 255 -20.40 7.38 -4.09
CA ALA A 255 -21.34 8.19 -4.87
C ALA A 255 -22.11 9.25 -4.07
N SER A 256 -22.22 9.09 -2.74
CA SER A 256 -22.94 10.04 -1.87
C SER A 256 -22.07 11.18 -1.33
N VAL A 257 -20.78 11.20 -1.66
CA VAL A 257 -19.86 12.30 -1.34
C VAL A 257 -19.96 13.37 -2.42
N THR A 258 -20.06 14.63 -2.00
CA THR A 258 -20.17 15.79 -2.89
C THR A 258 -19.08 16.83 -2.62
N ASP A 259 -19.10 17.92 -3.39
CA ASP A 259 -18.18 19.05 -3.21
C ASP A 259 -18.21 19.62 -1.78
N PHE A 260 -19.38 19.60 -1.12
CA PHE A 260 -19.49 20.09 0.27
C PHE A 260 -18.66 19.29 1.26
N GLY A 261 -18.52 17.99 1.04
CA GLY A 261 -17.64 17.14 1.85
C GLY A 261 -16.19 17.58 1.75
N LEU A 262 -15.73 17.97 0.56
CA LEU A 262 -14.36 18.42 0.33
C LEU A 262 -14.02 19.72 1.08
N LYS A 263 -15.03 20.60 1.31
CA LYS A 263 -14.87 21.80 2.12
C LYS A 263 -14.42 21.50 3.56
N PHE A 264 -14.85 20.36 4.12
CA PHE A 264 -14.41 19.94 5.45
C PHE A 264 -12.99 19.37 5.41
N LEU A 265 -12.69 18.52 4.42
CA LEU A 265 -11.37 17.92 4.25
C LEU A 265 -10.28 18.96 3.97
N ALA A 266 -10.61 20.03 3.27
CA ALA A 266 -9.68 21.11 2.95
C ALA A 266 -9.08 21.78 4.21
N ARG A 267 -9.76 21.71 5.36
CA ARG A 267 -9.30 22.28 6.64
C ARG A 267 -8.39 21.36 7.43
N MET A 268 -8.19 20.11 6.98
CA MET A 268 -7.37 19.13 7.68
C MET A 268 -5.88 19.37 7.39
N CYS A 269 -5.16 19.93 8.36
CA CYS A 269 -3.75 20.33 8.20
C CYS A 269 -2.79 19.17 7.94
N GLU A 270 -3.12 17.95 8.41
CA GLU A 270 -2.29 16.76 8.25
C GLU A 270 -2.60 15.95 7.00
N LEU A 271 -3.70 16.22 6.30
CA LEU A 271 -4.10 15.48 5.10
C LEU A 271 -3.08 15.71 3.97
N ARG A 272 -2.55 14.61 3.43
CA ARG A 272 -1.55 14.57 2.36
C ARG A 272 -2.01 13.80 1.13
N GLU A 273 -2.87 12.82 1.32
CA GLU A 273 -3.32 11.93 0.27
C GLU A 273 -4.84 11.85 0.24
N LEU A 274 -5.43 12.18 -0.89
CA LEU A 274 -6.87 12.13 -1.10
C LEU A 274 -7.17 11.38 -2.40
N ASN A 275 -7.95 10.31 -2.29
CA ASN A 275 -8.43 9.56 -3.43
C ASN A 275 -9.95 9.71 -3.57
N LEU A 276 -10.39 10.32 -4.67
CA LEU A 276 -11.77 10.60 -5.06
C LEU A 276 -12.16 9.89 -6.36
N ARG A 277 -11.39 8.90 -6.80
CA ARG A 277 -11.63 8.19 -8.04
C ARG A 277 -13.08 7.73 -8.15
N SER A 278 -13.72 7.99 -9.31
CA SER A 278 -15.11 7.60 -9.56
C SER A 278 -16.11 8.12 -8.51
N CYS A 279 -15.91 9.35 -8.02
CA CYS A 279 -16.88 10.08 -7.21
C CYS A 279 -17.70 10.98 -8.13
N ASP A 280 -18.83 10.50 -8.62
CA ASP A 280 -19.64 11.12 -9.68
C ASP A 280 -20.25 12.49 -9.31
N ASN A 281 -20.28 12.83 -8.01
CA ASN A 281 -20.83 14.09 -7.51
C ASN A 281 -19.75 15.11 -7.08
N ILE A 282 -18.50 14.85 -7.45
CA ILE A 282 -17.40 15.82 -7.35
C ILE A 282 -17.28 16.57 -8.66
N THR A 283 -17.20 17.91 -8.55
CA THR A 283 -17.13 18.83 -9.67
C THR A 283 -15.93 19.79 -9.54
N ASP A 284 -15.79 20.73 -10.46
CA ASP A 284 -14.80 21.82 -10.38
C ASP A 284 -14.93 22.63 -9.08
N LEU A 285 -16.16 22.74 -8.52
CA LEU A 285 -16.40 23.44 -7.24
C LEU A 285 -15.70 22.72 -6.06
N GLY A 286 -15.65 21.39 -6.07
CA GLY A 286 -14.92 20.64 -5.07
C GLY A 286 -13.42 20.95 -5.07
N MET A 287 -12.83 21.16 -6.26
CA MET A 287 -11.45 21.58 -6.41
C MET A 287 -11.24 23.01 -5.88
N ALA A 288 -12.22 23.92 -6.09
CA ALA A 288 -12.20 25.26 -5.51
C ALA A 288 -12.18 25.20 -3.97
N TYR A 289 -13.03 24.40 -3.35
CA TYR A 289 -13.04 24.25 -1.89
C TYR A 289 -11.72 23.69 -1.34
N LEU A 290 -11.11 22.70 -2.02
CA LEU A 290 -9.81 22.18 -1.61
C LEU A 290 -8.71 23.25 -1.71
N ALA A 291 -8.75 24.09 -2.74
CA ALA A 291 -7.80 25.17 -2.95
C ALA A 291 -7.94 26.29 -1.92
N GLU A 292 -9.17 26.73 -1.62
CA GLU A 292 -9.48 27.77 -0.64
C GLU A 292 -9.10 27.37 0.79
N GLY A 293 -9.20 26.09 1.13
CA GLY A 293 -8.88 25.58 2.45
C GLY A 293 -7.38 25.52 2.78
N GLY A 294 -6.51 25.87 1.85
CA GLY A 294 -5.05 25.82 2.04
C GLY A 294 -4.53 24.38 2.16
N SER A 295 -5.11 23.48 1.41
CA SER A 295 -4.80 22.03 1.42
C SER A 295 -3.30 21.77 1.21
N ARG A 296 -2.73 20.87 2.03
CA ARG A 296 -1.33 20.43 1.95
C ARG A 296 -1.18 19.10 1.22
N LEU A 297 -2.09 18.80 0.33
CA LEU A 297 -2.09 17.55 -0.43
C LEU A 297 -0.80 17.41 -1.26
N THR A 298 -0.22 16.22 -1.17
CA THR A 298 0.89 15.77 -2.01
C THR A 298 0.44 14.76 -3.06
N THR A 299 -0.69 14.09 -2.82
CA THR A 299 -1.30 13.11 -3.72
C THR A 299 -2.79 13.38 -3.84
N LEU A 300 -3.26 13.55 -5.08
CA LEU A 300 -4.66 13.72 -5.42
C LEU A 300 -5.02 12.80 -6.59
N ASP A 301 -6.01 11.94 -6.40
CA ASP A 301 -6.59 11.12 -7.45
C ASP A 301 -8.06 11.48 -7.64
N ILE A 302 -8.39 12.07 -8.79
CA ILE A 302 -9.74 12.40 -9.24
C ILE A 302 -10.08 11.69 -10.54
N SER A 303 -9.41 10.57 -10.81
CA SER A 303 -9.65 9.75 -12.00
C SER A 303 -11.13 9.36 -12.10
N PHE A 304 -11.67 9.40 -13.31
CA PHE A 304 -13.07 9.08 -13.61
C PHE A 304 -14.09 10.02 -12.93
N CYS A 305 -13.70 11.23 -12.54
CA CYS A 305 -14.63 12.29 -12.14
C CYS A 305 -14.99 13.12 -13.38
N ASP A 306 -16.07 12.75 -14.05
CA ASP A 306 -16.49 13.27 -15.35
C ASP A 306 -16.96 14.75 -15.33
N LYS A 307 -17.16 15.31 -14.13
CA LYS A 307 -17.54 16.71 -13.90
C LYS A 307 -16.38 17.59 -13.46
N VAL A 308 -15.15 17.05 -13.41
CA VAL A 308 -13.94 17.84 -13.11
C VAL A 308 -13.16 18.05 -14.40
N GLY A 309 -13.11 19.29 -14.85
CA GLY A 309 -12.47 19.69 -16.11
C GLY A 309 -11.37 20.74 -15.92
N ASP A 310 -11.18 21.55 -16.98
CA ASP A 310 -10.12 22.57 -17.00
C ASP A 310 -10.30 23.64 -15.91
N GLN A 311 -11.55 23.95 -15.51
CA GLN A 311 -11.82 24.87 -14.40
C GLN A 311 -11.39 24.29 -13.05
N GLY A 312 -11.59 23.00 -12.83
CA GLY A 312 -11.08 22.31 -11.65
C GLY A 312 -9.56 22.39 -11.57
N LEU A 313 -8.85 22.19 -12.70
CA LEU A 313 -7.39 22.35 -12.74
C LEU A 313 -6.93 23.79 -12.51
N LEU A 314 -7.71 24.78 -12.94
CA LEU A 314 -7.44 26.18 -12.60
C LEU A 314 -7.46 26.38 -11.08
N HIS A 315 -8.48 25.86 -10.37
CA HIS A 315 -8.54 25.94 -8.91
C HIS A 315 -7.38 25.19 -8.24
N VAL A 316 -7.06 23.96 -8.70
CA VAL A 316 -5.89 23.20 -8.23
C VAL A 316 -4.62 24.04 -8.35
N SER A 317 -4.41 24.72 -9.48
CA SER A 317 -3.24 25.57 -9.74
C SER A 317 -3.15 26.81 -8.84
N GLN A 318 -4.27 27.24 -8.24
CA GLN A 318 -4.35 28.42 -7.41
C GLN A 318 -4.15 28.18 -5.91
N GLY A 319 -4.32 26.92 -5.43
CA GLY A 319 -4.28 26.66 -4.00
C GLY A 319 -3.63 25.35 -3.55
N ILE A 320 -3.33 24.39 -4.45
CA ILE A 320 -2.78 23.08 -4.06
C ILE A 320 -1.36 22.91 -4.63
N PHE A 321 -0.42 23.71 -4.12
CA PHE A 321 0.94 23.83 -4.69
C PHE A 321 1.89 22.67 -4.38
N ASN A 322 1.57 21.80 -3.39
CA ASN A 322 2.48 20.77 -2.89
C ASN A 322 2.31 19.40 -3.60
N LEU A 323 1.53 19.35 -4.68
CA LEU A 323 1.25 18.08 -5.38
C LEU A 323 2.52 17.50 -6.00
N ARG A 324 2.74 16.23 -5.69
CA ARG A 324 3.75 15.37 -6.29
C ARG A 324 3.14 14.28 -7.17
N ASN A 325 1.93 13.85 -6.83
CA ASN A 325 1.21 12.81 -7.56
C ASN A 325 -0.19 13.33 -7.90
N LEU A 326 -0.51 13.39 -9.18
CA LEU A 326 -1.81 13.81 -9.69
C LEU A 326 -2.35 12.81 -10.69
N SER A 327 -3.53 12.27 -10.42
CA SER A 327 -4.23 11.34 -11.31
C SER A 327 -5.54 11.96 -11.79
N LEU A 328 -5.65 12.09 -13.11
CA LEU A 328 -6.73 12.72 -13.88
C LEU A 328 -7.29 11.75 -14.94
N ASN A 329 -7.05 10.45 -14.82
CA ASN A 329 -7.44 9.47 -15.83
C ASN A 329 -8.93 9.59 -16.16
N ALA A 330 -9.25 9.63 -17.47
CA ALA A 330 -10.62 9.73 -17.97
C ALA A 330 -11.41 10.97 -17.49
N CYS A 331 -10.73 12.04 -17.07
CA CYS A 331 -11.36 13.34 -16.84
C CYS A 331 -11.48 14.14 -18.13
N PRO A 332 -12.50 15.05 -18.27
CA PRO A 332 -12.71 15.87 -19.47
C PRO A 332 -11.76 17.07 -19.54
N ILE A 333 -10.47 16.85 -19.27
CA ILE A 333 -9.42 17.88 -19.32
C ILE A 333 -8.85 18.02 -20.74
N SER A 334 -8.32 19.20 -21.04
CA SER A 334 -7.67 19.54 -22.29
C SER A 334 -6.27 20.15 -22.07
N ASP A 335 -5.60 20.53 -23.15
CA ASP A 335 -4.31 21.24 -23.11
C ASP A 335 -4.40 22.55 -22.32
N GLU A 336 -5.57 23.19 -22.26
CA GLU A 336 -5.78 24.42 -21.47
C GLU A 336 -5.65 24.11 -19.97
N GLY A 337 -6.32 23.07 -19.47
CA GLY A 337 -6.17 22.66 -18.07
C GLY A 337 -4.74 22.29 -17.71
N LEU A 338 -4.03 21.55 -18.60
CA LEU A 338 -2.62 21.22 -18.41
C LEU A 338 -1.75 22.48 -18.38
N SER A 339 -2.03 23.50 -19.21
CA SER A 339 -1.34 24.79 -19.19
C SER A 339 -1.44 25.51 -17.85
N ARG A 340 -2.58 25.38 -17.14
CA ARG A 340 -2.79 25.98 -15.82
C ARG A 340 -1.89 25.36 -14.77
N ILE A 341 -1.91 24.04 -14.66
CA ILE A 341 -1.12 23.31 -13.65
C ILE A 341 0.37 23.30 -13.96
N ALA A 342 0.77 23.33 -15.23
CA ALA A 342 2.17 23.29 -15.65
C ALA A 342 2.97 24.48 -15.10
N ARG A 343 2.34 25.63 -14.94
CA ARG A 343 2.98 26.86 -14.44
C ARG A 343 3.20 26.89 -12.93
N THR A 344 2.51 26.03 -12.18
CA THR A 344 2.45 26.13 -10.70
C THR A 344 2.90 24.86 -10.00
N LEU A 345 2.76 23.68 -10.60
CA LEU A 345 3.08 22.39 -9.99
C LEU A 345 4.45 21.86 -10.42
N SER A 346 5.51 22.68 -10.28
CA SER A 346 6.87 22.32 -10.71
C SER A 346 7.43 21.06 -10.06
N ASP A 347 6.97 20.69 -8.86
CA ASP A 347 7.44 19.55 -8.07
C ASP A 347 6.71 18.23 -8.41
N LEU A 348 5.87 18.23 -9.44
CA LEU A 348 5.10 17.04 -9.84
C LEU A 348 6.03 15.92 -10.30
N GLN A 349 5.85 14.73 -9.69
CA GLN A 349 6.67 13.55 -9.94
C GLN A 349 5.90 12.44 -10.70
N TYR A 350 4.60 12.37 -10.48
CA TYR A 350 3.71 11.42 -11.14
C TYR A 350 2.49 12.15 -11.70
N LEU A 351 2.23 11.94 -12.98
CA LEU A 351 1.05 12.48 -13.68
C LEU A 351 0.35 11.36 -14.45
N ASN A 352 -0.92 11.13 -14.16
CA ASN A 352 -1.77 10.25 -14.94
C ASN A 352 -2.85 11.07 -15.65
N ILE A 353 -2.78 11.10 -16.98
CA ILE A 353 -3.75 11.73 -17.86
C ILE A 353 -4.27 10.71 -18.90
N GLY A 354 -4.20 9.43 -18.57
CA GLY A 354 -4.73 8.36 -19.41
C GLY A 354 -6.19 8.58 -19.78
N GLN A 355 -6.59 8.17 -20.95
CA GLN A 355 -7.96 8.31 -21.49
C GLN A 355 -8.50 9.76 -21.56
N CYS A 356 -7.64 10.78 -21.39
CA CYS A 356 -8.03 12.17 -21.59
C CYS A 356 -8.05 12.51 -23.07
N SER A 357 -9.18 12.27 -23.73
CA SER A 357 -9.35 12.33 -25.20
C SER A 357 -9.17 13.72 -25.82
N ARG A 358 -9.08 14.79 -25.00
CA ARG A 358 -8.91 16.18 -25.45
C ARG A 358 -7.47 16.67 -25.36
N VAL A 359 -6.57 15.88 -24.74
CA VAL A 359 -5.13 16.17 -24.65
C VAL A 359 -4.45 15.85 -25.98
N THR A 360 -3.57 16.75 -26.44
CA THR A 360 -2.83 16.67 -27.70
C THR A 360 -1.32 16.83 -27.47
N ASP A 361 -0.52 16.81 -28.55
CA ASP A 361 0.93 17.08 -28.49
C ASP A 361 1.26 18.45 -27.89
N LYS A 362 0.34 19.43 -28.01
CA LYS A 362 0.50 20.73 -27.34
C LYS A 362 0.55 20.60 -25.84
N GLY A 363 -0.35 19.79 -25.26
CA GLY A 363 -0.34 19.46 -23.83
C GLY A 363 0.94 18.76 -23.40
N LEU A 364 1.42 17.80 -24.22
CA LEU A 364 2.69 17.11 -23.94
C LEU A 364 3.90 18.05 -24.01
N SER A 365 3.89 19.04 -24.91
CA SER A 365 4.93 20.08 -24.97
C SER A 365 4.95 20.90 -23.68
N LEU A 366 3.77 21.32 -23.18
CA LEU A 366 3.67 22.07 -21.94
C LEU A 366 4.20 21.27 -20.72
N ILE A 367 3.93 19.94 -20.70
CA ILE A 367 4.46 19.04 -19.68
C ILE A 367 5.99 18.98 -19.77
N ALA A 368 6.55 18.79 -20.97
CA ALA A 368 8.00 18.71 -21.19
C ALA A 368 8.71 20.01 -20.79
N ASP A 369 8.11 21.15 -21.09
CA ASP A 369 8.71 22.47 -20.81
C ASP A 369 8.69 22.87 -19.33
N ASN A 370 7.83 22.26 -18.48
CA ASN A 370 7.60 22.73 -17.11
C ASN A 370 7.79 21.69 -16.02
N PHE A 371 7.56 20.39 -16.26
CA PHE A 371 7.60 19.38 -15.20
C PHE A 371 8.95 18.65 -15.11
N HIS A 372 10.01 19.37 -14.82
CA HIS A 372 11.38 18.82 -14.79
C HIS A 372 11.62 17.74 -13.71
N GLN A 373 10.76 17.66 -12.70
CA GLN A 373 10.81 16.62 -11.66
C GLN A 373 9.96 15.38 -11.97
N LEU A 374 9.30 15.34 -13.14
CA LEU A 374 8.40 14.25 -13.51
C LEU A 374 9.19 12.95 -13.72
N ARG A 375 8.82 11.93 -12.94
CA ARG A 375 9.43 10.60 -12.97
C ARG A 375 8.60 9.59 -13.74
N SER A 376 7.28 9.77 -13.73
CA SER A 376 6.37 8.86 -14.42
C SER A 376 5.18 9.59 -14.98
N ILE A 377 4.84 9.26 -16.22
CA ILE A 377 3.64 9.75 -16.87
C ILE A 377 2.84 8.59 -17.44
N ASP A 378 1.53 8.62 -17.23
CA ASP A 378 0.58 7.66 -17.79
C ASP A 378 -0.27 8.36 -18.85
N LEU A 379 -0.13 7.90 -20.10
CA LEU A 379 -0.83 8.38 -21.28
C LEU A 379 -1.74 7.29 -21.88
N TYR A 380 -2.03 6.22 -21.14
CA TYR A 380 -2.85 5.11 -21.60
C TYR A 380 -4.12 5.59 -22.31
N GLY A 381 -4.36 5.12 -23.53
CA GLY A 381 -5.57 5.45 -24.31
C GLY A 381 -5.74 6.91 -24.71
N CYS A 382 -4.69 7.73 -24.70
CA CYS A 382 -4.71 9.08 -25.28
C CYS A 382 -4.64 9.00 -26.81
N THR A 383 -5.75 9.32 -27.48
CA THR A 383 -5.91 9.08 -28.94
C THR A 383 -5.41 10.21 -29.84
N LYS A 384 -5.13 11.41 -29.30
CA LYS A 384 -4.73 12.59 -30.06
C LYS A 384 -3.25 12.97 -29.89
N ILE A 385 -2.46 12.13 -29.25
CA ILE A 385 -1.02 12.32 -29.14
C ILE A 385 -0.30 11.62 -30.30
N THR A 386 0.80 12.21 -30.76
CA THR A 386 1.65 11.67 -31.83
C THR A 386 3.08 11.46 -31.35
N THR A 387 3.95 10.93 -32.21
CA THR A 387 5.39 10.79 -31.94
C THR A 387 6.05 12.11 -31.60
N VAL A 388 5.58 13.23 -32.18
CA VAL A 388 6.13 14.59 -31.97
C VAL A 388 5.99 15.00 -30.48
N GLY A 389 4.82 14.79 -29.89
CA GLY A 389 4.61 15.09 -28.48
C GLY A 389 5.40 14.15 -27.54
N LEU A 390 5.49 12.87 -27.91
CA LEU A 390 6.24 11.87 -27.14
C LEU A 390 7.74 12.17 -27.12
N GLU A 391 8.35 12.52 -28.24
CA GLU A 391 9.77 12.89 -28.34
C GLU A 391 10.13 13.99 -27.33
N LYS A 392 9.25 14.97 -27.14
CA LYS A 392 9.46 16.03 -26.14
C LYS A 392 9.39 15.52 -24.71
N VAL A 393 8.39 14.71 -24.39
CA VAL A 393 8.24 14.14 -23.03
C VAL A 393 9.42 13.22 -22.68
N MET A 394 9.94 12.47 -23.66
CA MET A 394 11.11 11.60 -23.46
C MET A 394 12.42 12.38 -23.17
N GLN A 395 12.46 13.68 -23.43
CA GLN A 395 13.61 14.54 -23.07
C GLN A 395 13.58 15.00 -21.61
N LEU A 396 12.53 14.68 -20.85
CA LEU A 396 12.46 15.04 -19.44
C LEU A 396 13.58 14.38 -18.62
N PRO A 397 14.34 15.16 -17.83
CA PRO A 397 15.59 14.68 -17.22
C PRO A 397 15.41 13.60 -16.14
N CYS A 398 14.25 13.57 -15.52
CA CYS A 398 13.94 12.64 -14.42
C CYS A 398 13.02 11.49 -14.81
N LEU A 399 12.56 11.44 -16.08
CA LEU A 399 11.57 10.47 -16.51
C LEU A 399 12.14 9.05 -16.48
N SER A 400 11.46 8.14 -15.79
CA SER A 400 11.82 6.73 -15.66
C SER A 400 10.69 5.76 -16.03
N GLY A 401 9.44 6.24 -16.08
CA GLY A 401 8.26 5.44 -16.40
C GLY A 401 7.33 6.13 -17.37
N LEU A 402 6.89 5.42 -18.42
CA LEU A 402 5.97 5.90 -19.43
C LEU A 402 4.98 4.79 -19.79
N ASN A 403 3.67 5.04 -19.63
CA ASN A 403 2.63 4.12 -20.05
C ASN A 403 1.94 4.65 -21.31
N LEU A 404 1.99 3.87 -22.39
CA LEU A 404 1.43 4.20 -23.72
C LEU A 404 0.41 3.16 -24.21
N GLY A 405 -0.07 2.26 -23.32
CA GLY A 405 -1.03 1.24 -23.70
C GLY A 405 -2.25 1.85 -24.39
N LEU A 406 -2.76 1.20 -25.43
CA LEU A 406 -3.88 1.65 -26.26
C LEU A 406 -3.70 3.03 -26.94
N CYS A 407 -2.48 3.57 -27.06
CA CYS A 407 -2.23 4.73 -27.88
C CYS A 407 -2.09 4.29 -29.36
N PRO A 408 -2.67 5.01 -30.36
CA PRO A 408 -2.64 4.61 -31.79
C PRO A 408 -1.24 4.51 -32.40
N LEU A 409 -0.25 5.05 -31.72
CA LEU A 409 1.14 5.14 -32.18
C LEU A 409 1.85 3.79 -32.32
N TRP A 410 1.38 2.75 -31.62
CA TRP A 410 2.05 1.44 -31.53
C TRP A 410 1.57 0.41 -32.57
N GLU A 411 0.60 0.76 -33.42
CA GLU A 411 0.15 -0.11 -34.50
C GLU A 411 1.10 -0.08 -35.72
N LYS A 412 2.11 0.83 -35.69
CA LYS A 412 3.15 0.90 -36.73
C LYS A 412 4.45 0.30 -36.17
N GLU A 413 4.89 -0.80 -36.77
CA GLU A 413 6.02 -1.66 -36.36
C GLU A 413 7.41 -0.97 -36.27
N ASP A 414 7.56 0.32 -36.60
CA ASP A 414 8.86 0.98 -36.82
C ASP A 414 9.38 1.85 -35.64
N THR A 415 8.68 1.93 -34.52
CA THR A 415 9.16 2.72 -33.37
C THR A 415 9.83 1.84 -32.33
N GLN A 416 11.13 1.57 -32.47
CA GLN A 416 11.96 1.14 -31.34
C GLN A 416 12.01 2.26 -30.29
N PRO A 417 11.98 1.94 -28.98
CA PRO A 417 12.08 2.95 -27.92
C PRO A 417 13.42 3.70 -28.05
N VAL A 418 13.34 5.00 -28.22
CA VAL A 418 14.49 5.90 -28.47
C VAL A 418 15.34 6.11 -27.19
N CYS A 419 14.99 5.49 -26.06
CA CYS A 419 15.74 5.69 -24.83
C CYS A 419 15.78 4.42 -23.95
N ASP A 420 16.98 3.88 -23.74
CA ASP A 420 17.23 2.71 -22.88
C ASP A 420 16.98 2.97 -21.37
N SER A 421 16.75 4.21 -20.96
CA SER A 421 16.61 4.63 -19.56
C SER A 421 15.17 4.72 -19.06
N VAL A 422 14.17 4.63 -19.95
CA VAL A 422 12.74 4.77 -19.59
C VAL A 422 12.04 3.42 -19.71
N ASN A 423 11.41 2.97 -18.60
CA ASN A 423 10.55 1.79 -18.63
C ASN A 423 9.24 2.14 -19.35
N VAL A 424 9.07 1.66 -20.58
CA VAL A 424 7.84 1.84 -21.34
C VAL A 424 6.91 0.64 -21.13
N TYR A 425 5.72 0.89 -20.60
CA TYR A 425 4.67 -0.12 -20.43
C TYR A 425 3.72 -0.03 -21.64
N LYS A 426 3.45 -1.20 -22.25
CA LYS A 426 2.55 -1.37 -23.41
C LYS A 426 1.20 -1.93 -23.00
#